data_1d41ccc134114cf9d0e1d8d5130f3c20
#
_entry.id   1d41ccc134114cf9d0e1d8d5130f3c20
#
_cell.length_a   1.000
_cell.length_b   1.000
_cell.length_c   1.000
_cell.angle_alpha   90.00
_cell.angle_beta   90.00
_cell.angle_gamma   90.00
#
_symmetry.space_group_name_H-M   'P 1'
#
loop_
_entity.id
_entity.type
_entity.pdbx_description
1 polymer ?
#
loop_
_entity_poly.entity_id
_entity_poly.type
_entity_poly.pdbx_seq_one_letter_code
_entity_poly.pdbx_strand_id
1 'polypeptide(L)'
;LLTRKNLFVLGEPGQAKSYAINLFRRHITGARQFERLLSKQSDEEQLFGRVDLASLLPGSVPQTVLEQDATYQNQRFNLRVLVEGIGSMKDEPATWEKLKSGTEKLELYRAALSALHKSEPTVQTAGKIPEADIVLLDEIFKCNDGVLNSLLTALNERKYTNEGRTYPIPVI
;
A
#
# COMPACT_ATOMS: atom_id res chain seq x y z
N LEU A 1 -9.69 9.62 -20.70
CA LEU A 1 -8.45 10.01 -20.03
C LEU A 1 -8.22 11.52 -20.09
N LEU A 2 -8.23 12.14 -21.27
CA LEU A 2 -7.99 13.59 -21.42
C LEU A 2 -8.98 14.48 -20.64
N THR A 3 -10.21 14.02 -20.48
CA THR A 3 -11.26 14.78 -19.76
C THR A 3 -11.26 14.57 -18.25
N ARG A 4 -10.50 13.62 -17.74
CA ARG A 4 -10.48 13.20 -16.33
C ARG A 4 -11.89 12.89 -15.77
N LYS A 5 -12.78 12.40 -16.59
CA LYS A 5 -14.15 12.04 -16.22
C LYS A 5 -14.27 10.55 -16.01
N ASN A 6 -15.09 10.17 -15.04
CA ASN A 6 -15.43 8.78 -14.82
C ASN A 6 -16.29 8.28 -15.98
N LEU A 7 -16.00 7.06 -16.46
CA LEU A 7 -16.77 6.39 -17.50
C LEU A 7 -17.62 5.31 -16.85
N PHE A 8 -18.91 5.35 -17.11
CA PHE A 8 -19.85 4.32 -16.67
C PHE A 8 -20.38 3.56 -17.90
N VAL A 9 -20.17 2.23 -17.91
CA VAL A 9 -20.57 1.38 -19.02
C VAL A 9 -21.72 0.46 -18.59
N LEU A 10 -22.91 0.71 -19.15
CA LEU A 10 -24.09 -0.12 -18.95
C LEU A 10 -24.28 -1.08 -20.11
N GLY A 11 -24.81 -2.26 -19.85
CA GLY A 11 -25.18 -3.23 -20.86
C GLY A 11 -25.41 -4.61 -20.25
N GLU A 12 -26.09 -5.47 -21.01
CA GLU A 12 -26.39 -6.84 -20.59
C GLU A 12 -25.12 -7.71 -20.43
N PRO A 13 -25.19 -8.81 -19.68
CA PRO A 13 -24.11 -9.79 -19.62
C PRO A 13 -23.76 -10.31 -21.04
N GLY A 14 -22.49 -10.54 -21.30
CA GLY A 14 -22.05 -11.10 -22.61
C GLY A 14 -21.78 -10.06 -23.71
N GLN A 15 -22.02 -8.77 -23.49
CA GLN A 15 -21.79 -7.71 -24.49
C GLN A 15 -20.33 -7.26 -24.62
N ALA A 16 -19.36 -8.10 -24.26
CA ALA A 16 -17.93 -7.85 -24.40
C ALA A 16 -17.41 -6.54 -23.72
N LYS A 17 -18.12 -5.99 -22.72
CA LYS A 17 -17.72 -4.77 -22.00
C LYS A 17 -16.31 -4.90 -21.42
N SER A 18 -16.08 -5.94 -20.64
CA SER A 18 -14.76 -6.20 -20.03
C SER A 18 -13.67 -6.46 -21.07
N TYR A 19 -14.01 -7.07 -22.22
CA TYR A 19 -13.08 -7.26 -23.33
C TYR A 19 -12.64 -5.92 -23.93
N ALA A 20 -13.58 -5.03 -24.23
CA ALA A 20 -13.28 -3.71 -24.79
C ALA A 20 -12.40 -2.88 -23.83
N ILE A 21 -12.71 -2.91 -22.53
CA ILE A 21 -11.93 -2.23 -21.49
C ILE A 21 -10.52 -2.83 -21.40
N ASN A 22 -10.40 -4.16 -21.42
CA ASN A 22 -9.10 -4.82 -21.38
C ASN A 22 -8.26 -4.54 -22.64
N LEU A 23 -8.87 -4.46 -23.80
CA LEU A 23 -8.19 -4.06 -25.02
C LEU A 23 -7.64 -2.64 -24.91
N PHE A 24 -8.45 -1.71 -24.41
CA PHE A 24 -8.03 -0.32 -24.16
C PHE A 24 -6.86 -0.24 -23.16
N ARG A 25 -6.93 -0.99 -22.05
CA ARG A 25 -5.86 -1.05 -21.04
C ARG A 25 -4.49 -1.45 -21.60
N ARG A 26 -4.47 -2.40 -22.52
CA ARG A 26 -3.22 -2.88 -23.14
C ARG A 26 -2.46 -1.81 -23.90
N HIS A 27 -3.14 -0.74 -24.30
CA HIS A 27 -2.52 0.39 -25.00
C HIS A 27 -1.96 1.46 -24.03
N ILE A 28 -2.22 1.32 -22.73
CA ILE A 28 -1.72 2.27 -21.72
C ILE A 28 -0.59 1.60 -20.95
N THR A 29 0.64 2.01 -21.25
CA THR A 29 1.84 1.51 -20.60
C THR A 29 2.28 2.43 -19.47
N GLY A 30 2.84 1.86 -18.40
CA GLY A 30 3.39 2.61 -17.27
C GLY A 30 2.37 3.12 -16.25
N ALA A 31 1.06 2.98 -16.50
CA ALA A 31 0.03 3.36 -15.54
C ALA A 31 -0.22 2.24 -14.51
N ARG A 32 -0.33 2.62 -13.24
CA ARG A 32 -0.74 1.70 -12.16
C ARG A 32 -2.22 1.45 -12.28
N GLN A 33 -2.60 0.19 -12.40
CA GLN A 33 -3.97 -0.19 -12.66
C GLN A 33 -4.53 -0.99 -11.49
N PHE A 34 -5.74 -0.63 -11.07
CA PHE A 34 -6.53 -1.37 -10.09
C PHE A 34 -7.77 -1.93 -10.78
N GLU A 35 -8.02 -3.23 -10.61
CA GLU A 35 -9.20 -3.90 -11.15
C GLU A 35 -9.85 -4.75 -10.07
N ARG A 36 -11.16 -4.63 -9.94
CA ARG A 36 -11.92 -5.42 -8.97
C ARG A 36 -13.34 -5.71 -9.46
N LEU A 37 -13.74 -6.98 -9.31
CA LEU A 37 -15.13 -7.40 -9.37
C LEU A 37 -15.75 -7.19 -7.99
N LEU A 38 -16.80 -6.38 -7.92
CA LEU A 38 -17.46 -6.06 -6.65
C LEU A 38 -18.58 -7.08 -6.35
N SER A 39 -18.78 -7.33 -5.06
CA SER A 39 -19.80 -8.23 -4.54
C SER A 39 -20.36 -7.69 -3.22
N LYS A 40 -21.41 -8.32 -2.70
CA LYS A 40 -21.96 -7.99 -1.37
C LYS A 40 -20.94 -8.15 -0.23
N GLN A 41 -19.91 -8.94 -0.44
CA GLN A 41 -18.84 -9.20 0.53
C GLN A 41 -17.63 -8.29 0.35
N SER A 42 -17.65 -7.41 -0.66
CA SER A 42 -16.60 -6.42 -0.82
C SER A 42 -16.66 -5.42 0.32
N ASP A 43 -15.49 -5.06 0.84
CA ASP A 43 -15.33 -4.07 1.90
C ASP A 43 -14.44 -2.90 1.45
N GLU A 44 -14.46 -1.82 2.20
CA GLU A 44 -13.69 -0.61 1.91
C GLU A 44 -12.19 -0.85 1.99
N GLU A 45 -11.73 -1.71 2.89
CA GLU A 45 -10.31 -2.00 3.05
C GLU A 45 -9.72 -2.67 1.81
N GLN A 46 -10.52 -3.47 1.11
CA GLN A 46 -10.10 -4.12 -0.13
C GLN A 46 -9.88 -3.11 -1.26
N LEU A 47 -10.57 -1.98 -1.24
CA LEU A 47 -10.54 -0.95 -2.26
C LEU A 47 -9.55 0.17 -1.93
N PHE A 48 -9.60 0.67 -0.72
CA PHE A 48 -8.87 1.87 -0.32
C PHE A 48 -7.63 1.58 0.54
N GLY A 49 -7.52 0.39 1.09
CA GLY A 49 -6.46 0.00 2.00
C GLY A 49 -6.93 -0.14 3.43
N ARG A 50 -6.11 -0.79 4.24
CA ARG A 50 -6.40 -1.06 5.64
C ARG A 50 -5.41 -0.36 6.56
N VAL A 51 -5.85 -0.08 7.79
CA VAL A 51 -4.96 0.45 8.82
C VAL A 51 -3.85 -0.56 9.12
N ASP A 52 -2.63 -0.09 9.13
CA ASP A 52 -1.49 -0.89 9.57
C ASP A 52 -1.49 -1.01 11.09
N LEU A 53 -1.95 -2.14 11.58
CA LEU A 53 -2.02 -2.43 13.02
C LEU A 53 -0.65 -2.33 13.68
N ALA A 54 0.43 -2.61 12.97
CA ALA A 54 1.77 -2.44 13.49
C ALA A 54 2.09 -0.97 13.81
N SER A 55 1.49 -0.02 13.07
CA SER A 55 1.66 1.42 13.32
C SER A 55 0.98 1.89 14.61
N LEU A 56 0.03 1.12 15.15
CA LEU A 56 -0.69 1.44 16.38
C LEU A 56 0.03 0.95 17.64
N LEU A 57 1.04 0.09 17.50
CA LEU A 57 1.76 -0.45 18.65
C LEU A 57 2.67 0.62 19.26
N PRO A 58 2.72 0.74 20.59
CA PRO A 58 3.67 1.64 21.26
C PRO A 58 5.11 1.31 20.82
N GLY A 59 5.87 2.34 20.48
CA GLY A 59 7.24 2.17 19.99
C GLY A 59 7.35 1.74 18.52
N SER A 60 6.25 1.69 17.77
CA SER A 60 6.31 1.44 16.34
C SER A 60 6.86 2.65 15.58
N VAL A 61 7.57 2.37 14.50
CA VAL A 61 8.01 3.38 13.53
C VAL A 61 7.30 3.08 12.22
N PRO A 62 6.65 4.08 11.59
CA PRO A 62 6.02 3.87 10.30
C PRO A 62 7.00 3.29 9.27
N GLN A 63 6.56 2.32 8.49
CA GLN A 63 7.37 1.66 7.47
C GLN A 63 8.00 2.67 6.49
N THR A 64 7.24 3.69 6.11
CA THR A 64 7.69 4.77 5.22
C THR A 64 8.87 5.55 5.79
N VAL A 65 8.89 5.79 7.11
CA VAL A 65 10.02 6.46 7.78
C VAL A 65 11.25 5.56 7.76
N LEU A 66 11.08 4.28 8.07
CA LEU A 66 12.19 3.31 8.02
C LEU A 66 12.77 3.15 6.62
N GLU A 67 11.93 3.19 5.58
CA GLU A 67 12.36 3.07 4.19
C GLU A 67 13.09 4.32 3.69
N GLN A 68 12.73 5.49 4.18
CA GLN A 68 13.36 6.76 3.81
C GLN A 68 14.61 7.09 4.62
N ASP A 69 14.79 6.47 5.78
CA ASP A 69 15.96 6.71 6.64
C ASP A 69 17.19 5.97 6.12
N ALA A 70 18.11 6.72 5.53
CA ALA A 70 19.34 6.17 4.94
C ALA A 70 20.22 5.45 5.98
N THR A 71 20.24 5.91 7.22
CA THR A 71 21.05 5.32 8.29
C THR A 71 20.49 3.95 8.68
N TYR A 72 19.17 3.87 8.85
CA TYR A 72 18.50 2.61 9.13
C TYR A 72 18.71 1.59 8.00
N GLN A 73 18.52 2.01 6.75
CA GLN A 73 18.71 1.14 5.58
C GLN A 73 20.15 0.63 5.44
N ASN A 74 21.15 1.49 5.65
CA ASN A 74 22.54 1.10 5.61
C ASN A 74 22.88 0.09 6.72
N GLN A 75 22.42 0.31 7.95
CA GLN A 75 22.65 -0.64 9.05
C GLN A 75 21.97 -1.98 8.79
N ARG A 76 20.74 -1.96 8.30
CA ARG A 76 19.99 -3.17 7.92
C ARG A 76 20.69 -3.94 6.80
N PHE A 77 21.17 -3.24 5.77
CA PHE A 77 21.92 -3.83 4.68
C PHE A 77 23.23 -4.50 5.17
N ASN A 78 24.00 -3.81 6.02
CA ASN A 78 25.24 -4.37 6.58
C ASN A 78 24.98 -5.61 7.42
N LEU A 79 23.93 -5.63 8.23
CA LEU A 79 23.51 -6.81 8.98
C LEU A 79 23.11 -7.96 8.06
N ARG A 80 22.38 -7.68 6.99
CA ARG A 80 21.98 -8.69 6.01
C ARG A 80 23.20 -9.33 5.34
N VAL A 81 24.18 -8.53 4.93
CA VAL A 81 25.45 -9.01 4.34
C VAL A 81 26.20 -9.91 5.34
N LEU A 82 26.23 -9.55 6.63
CA LEU A 82 26.84 -10.38 7.66
C LEU A 82 26.10 -11.71 7.81
N VAL A 83 24.77 -11.72 7.81
CA VAL A 83 23.95 -12.93 7.92
C VAL A 83 24.15 -13.83 6.70
N GLU A 84 24.13 -13.27 5.50
CA GLU A 84 24.36 -14.02 4.25
C GLU A 84 25.79 -14.61 4.18
N GLY A 85 26.77 -13.92 4.79
CA GLY A 85 28.16 -14.39 4.89
C GLY A 85 28.38 -15.51 5.89
N ILE A 86 27.52 -15.68 6.90
CA ILE A 86 27.67 -16.73 7.93
C ILE A 86 27.58 -18.14 7.33
N GLY A 87 26.79 -18.33 6.28
CA GLY A 87 26.65 -19.62 5.59
C GLY A 87 27.92 -20.08 4.85
N SER A 88 28.86 -19.19 4.58
CA SER A 88 30.12 -19.49 3.85
C SER A 88 31.37 -19.37 4.71
N MET A 89 31.29 -18.83 5.91
CA MET A 89 32.38 -18.72 6.86
C MET A 89 32.20 -19.74 7.98
N LYS A 90 33.25 -20.44 8.33
CA LYS A 90 33.31 -21.29 9.53
C LYS A 90 33.02 -20.39 10.74
N ASP A 91 32.20 -20.87 11.68
CA ASP A 91 31.76 -20.20 12.92
C ASP A 91 32.89 -19.48 13.66
N GLU A 92 33.20 -18.26 13.26
CA GLU A 92 34.13 -17.41 14.01
C GLU A 92 33.36 -16.64 15.07
N PRO A 93 33.74 -16.75 16.35
CA PRO A 93 33.11 -16.01 17.46
C PRO A 93 33.02 -14.50 17.19
N ALA A 94 34.02 -13.93 16.50
CA ALA A 94 34.07 -12.54 16.12
C ALA A 94 32.93 -12.09 15.19
N THR A 95 32.38 -12.99 14.36
CA THR A 95 31.28 -12.69 13.47
C THR A 95 29.96 -12.61 14.24
N TRP A 96 29.76 -13.48 15.21
CA TRP A 96 28.60 -13.45 16.10
C TRP A 96 28.58 -12.20 16.99
N GLU A 97 29.72 -11.75 17.51
CA GLU A 97 29.82 -10.51 18.27
C GLU A 97 29.47 -9.29 17.41
N LYS A 98 29.95 -9.23 16.17
CA LYS A 98 29.61 -8.16 15.22
C LYS A 98 28.12 -8.16 14.90
N LEU A 99 27.51 -9.33 14.68
CA LEU A 99 26.10 -9.47 14.41
C LEU A 99 25.28 -8.99 15.63
N LYS A 100 25.62 -9.44 16.83
CA LYS A 100 24.95 -9.04 18.07
C LYS A 100 25.02 -7.53 18.30
N SER A 101 26.21 -6.97 18.23
CA SER A 101 26.43 -5.51 18.38
C SER A 101 25.70 -4.71 17.31
N GLY A 102 25.68 -5.19 16.06
CA GLY A 102 24.94 -4.56 14.96
C GLY A 102 23.43 -4.59 15.16
N THR A 103 22.89 -5.72 15.64
CA THR A 103 21.45 -5.84 15.95
C THR A 103 21.06 -4.92 17.09
N GLU A 104 21.82 -4.89 18.19
CA GLU A 104 21.58 -3.98 19.32
C GLU A 104 21.58 -2.50 18.88
N LYS A 105 22.53 -2.11 18.03
CA LYS A 105 22.58 -0.75 17.48
C LYS A 105 21.36 -0.41 16.63
N LEU A 106 20.91 -1.35 15.79
CA LEU A 106 19.74 -1.16 14.96
C LEU A 106 18.46 -1.03 15.79
N GLU A 107 18.31 -1.82 16.85
CA GLU A 107 17.18 -1.74 17.78
C GLU A 107 17.18 -0.42 18.56
N LEU A 108 18.32 0.03 19.09
CA LEU A 108 18.45 1.32 19.73
C LEU A 108 18.12 2.47 18.79
N TYR A 109 18.57 2.41 17.54
CA TYR A 109 18.28 3.41 16.55
C TYR A 109 16.79 3.44 16.20
N ARG A 110 16.16 2.26 16.04
CA ARG A 110 14.72 2.14 15.82
C ARG A 110 13.93 2.72 17.00
N ALA A 111 14.35 2.46 18.24
CA ALA A 111 13.72 3.03 19.43
C ALA A 111 13.83 4.56 19.46
N ALA A 112 14.98 5.12 19.08
CA ALA A 112 15.16 6.57 18.95
C ALA A 112 14.25 7.17 17.88
N LEU A 113 14.14 6.54 16.70
CA LEU A 113 13.21 6.95 15.66
C LEU A 113 11.76 6.92 16.14
N SER A 114 11.39 5.88 16.89
CA SER A 114 10.04 5.77 17.47
C SER A 114 9.74 6.89 18.48
N ALA A 115 10.72 7.33 19.26
CA ALA A 115 10.56 8.44 20.20
C ALA A 115 10.40 9.80 19.48
N LEU A 116 11.02 9.95 18.31
CA LEU A 116 10.92 11.16 17.49
C LEU A 116 9.64 11.23 16.67
N HIS A 117 9.13 10.08 16.24
CA HIS A 117 7.92 9.98 15.43
C HIS A 117 6.77 9.49 16.30
N LYS A 118 5.79 10.38 16.55
CA LYS A 118 4.54 9.94 17.19
C LYS A 118 3.93 8.85 16.34
N SER A 119 3.54 7.74 16.97
CA SER A 119 2.81 6.64 16.31
C SER A 119 1.51 7.16 15.75
N GLU A 120 1.50 7.54 14.49
CA GLU A 120 0.29 7.90 13.80
C GLU A 120 -0.19 6.68 13.01
N PRO A 121 -1.51 6.35 13.08
CA PRO A 121 -2.03 5.25 12.30
C PRO A 121 -1.76 5.50 10.81
N THR A 122 -1.13 4.56 10.16
CA THR A 122 -0.86 4.59 8.72
C THR A 122 -1.80 3.63 8.01
N VAL A 123 -2.24 3.98 6.80
CA VAL A 123 -3.05 3.11 5.95
C VAL A 123 -2.17 2.51 4.87
N GLN A 124 -2.21 1.19 4.75
CA GLN A 124 -1.52 0.47 3.68
C GLN A 124 -2.35 0.58 2.40
N THR A 125 -1.95 1.45 1.50
CA THR A 125 -2.62 1.74 0.22
C THR A 125 -1.96 1.05 -0.97
N ALA A 126 -0.88 0.31 -0.75
CA ALA A 126 -0.12 -0.36 -1.81
C ALA A 126 -1.00 -1.25 -2.69
N GLY A 127 -1.04 -0.94 -3.99
CA GLY A 127 -1.86 -1.65 -4.96
C GLY A 127 -3.36 -1.45 -4.80
N LYS A 128 -3.80 -0.38 -4.19
CA LYS A 128 -5.22 -0.01 -3.99
C LYS A 128 -5.59 1.23 -4.80
N ILE A 129 -6.88 1.60 -4.76
CA ILE A 129 -7.41 2.77 -5.48
C ILE A 129 -6.60 4.05 -5.23
N PRO A 130 -6.18 4.39 -3.99
CA PRO A 130 -5.43 5.62 -3.76
C PRO A 130 -4.10 5.73 -4.52
N GLU A 131 -3.52 4.59 -4.93
CA GLU A 131 -2.27 4.59 -5.69
C GLU A 131 -2.45 4.30 -7.18
N ALA A 132 -3.67 4.00 -7.60
CA ALA A 132 -3.95 3.65 -8.98
C ALA A 132 -4.15 4.88 -9.86
N ASP A 133 -3.57 4.85 -11.04
CA ASP A 133 -3.79 5.86 -12.07
C ASP A 133 -5.06 5.54 -12.88
N ILE A 134 -5.40 4.24 -13.00
CA ILE A 134 -6.61 3.76 -13.67
C ILE A 134 -7.31 2.75 -12.77
N VAL A 135 -8.60 2.97 -12.54
CA VAL A 135 -9.44 2.09 -11.72
C VAL A 135 -10.55 1.50 -12.57
N LEU A 136 -10.68 0.18 -12.50
CA LEU A 136 -11.75 -0.58 -13.16
C LEU A 136 -12.56 -1.33 -12.10
N LEU A 137 -13.83 -1.00 -12.01
CA LEU A 137 -14.74 -1.64 -11.07
C LEU A 137 -15.85 -2.31 -11.89
N ASP A 138 -15.96 -3.62 -11.78
CA ASP A 138 -17.03 -4.40 -12.41
C ASP A 138 -18.11 -4.71 -11.37
N GLU A 139 -19.34 -4.81 -11.84
CA GLU A 139 -20.52 -5.13 -11.03
C GLU A 139 -20.75 -4.18 -9.83
N ILE A 140 -20.51 -2.89 -10.03
CA ILE A 140 -20.54 -1.86 -8.99
C ILE A 140 -21.85 -1.87 -8.16
N PHE A 141 -22.99 -2.23 -8.75
CA PHE A 141 -24.26 -2.31 -8.04
C PHE A 141 -24.48 -3.60 -7.24
N LYS A 142 -23.52 -4.54 -7.29
CA LYS A 142 -23.57 -5.75 -6.47
C LYS A 142 -22.88 -5.60 -5.13
N CYS A 143 -22.16 -4.50 -4.89
CA CYS A 143 -21.58 -4.24 -3.57
C CYS A 143 -22.64 -3.78 -2.57
N ASN A 144 -22.27 -3.74 -1.29
CA ASN A 144 -23.13 -3.19 -0.25
C ASN A 144 -23.18 -1.66 -0.33
N ASP A 145 -24.22 -1.07 0.26
CA ASP A 145 -24.50 0.38 0.19
C ASP A 145 -23.35 1.22 0.82
N GLY A 146 -22.68 0.72 1.86
CA GLY A 146 -21.55 1.40 2.48
C GLY A 146 -20.40 1.59 1.50
N VAL A 147 -19.97 0.50 0.86
CA VAL A 147 -18.92 0.53 -0.17
C VAL A 147 -19.33 1.39 -1.35
N LEU A 148 -20.58 1.31 -1.79
CA LEU A 148 -21.08 2.14 -2.89
C LEU A 148 -21.00 3.63 -2.56
N ASN A 149 -21.43 4.04 -1.37
CA ASN A 149 -21.36 5.42 -0.93
C ASN A 149 -19.93 5.93 -0.81
N SER A 150 -19.02 5.12 -0.25
CA SER A 150 -17.60 5.46 -0.16
C SER A 150 -16.96 5.61 -1.54
N LEU A 151 -17.32 4.74 -2.50
CA LEU A 151 -16.87 4.86 -3.89
C LEU A 151 -17.41 6.12 -4.55
N LEU A 152 -18.69 6.45 -4.40
CA LEU A 152 -19.28 7.66 -4.97
C LEU A 152 -18.64 8.93 -4.40
N THR A 153 -18.37 8.96 -3.10
CA THR A 153 -17.65 10.06 -2.45
C THR A 153 -16.23 10.17 -3.01
N ALA A 154 -15.52 9.07 -3.10
CA ALA A 154 -14.17 9.02 -3.64
C ALA A 154 -14.10 9.50 -5.11
N LEU A 155 -15.06 9.09 -5.94
CA LEU A 155 -15.15 9.49 -7.35
C LEU A 155 -15.49 10.96 -7.54
N ASN A 156 -16.37 11.51 -6.69
CA ASN A 156 -16.83 12.91 -6.78
C ASN A 156 -15.81 13.87 -6.19
N GLU A 157 -15.30 13.56 -4.99
CA GLU A 157 -14.44 14.47 -4.24
C GLU A 157 -12.94 14.23 -4.50
N ARG A 158 -12.58 13.14 -5.17
CA ARG A 158 -11.19 12.71 -5.35
C ARG A 158 -10.45 12.52 -4.03
N LYS A 159 -11.18 12.10 -3.00
CA LYS A 159 -10.69 11.91 -1.65
C LYS A 159 -11.31 10.64 -1.05
N TYR A 160 -10.56 10.02 -0.19
CA TYR A 160 -11.06 8.95 0.66
C TYR A 160 -10.75 9.29 2.11
N THR A 161 -11.74 9.21 2.97
CA THR A 161 -11.58 9.49 4.40
C THR A 161 -11.71 8.18 5.17
N ASN A 162 -10.69 7.85 5.93
CA ASN A 162 -10.69 6.69 6.82
C ASN A 162 -10.23 7.14 8.21
N GLU A 163 -11.01 6.82 9.24
CA GLU A 163 -10.72 7.15 10.65
C GLU A 163 -10.31 8.63 10.88
N GLY A 164 -11.01 9.54 10.21
CA GLY A 164 -10.78 10.99 10.34
C GLY A 164 -9.59 11.53 9.54
N ARG A 165 -8.91 10.71 8.75
CA ARG A 165 -7.85 11.14 7.81
C ARG A 165 -8.33 11.08 6.39
N THR A 166 -7.97 12.10 5.64
CA THR A 166 -8.34 12.23 4.23
C THR A 166 -7.12 11.99 3.35
N TYR A 167 -7.27 11.06 2.42
CA TYR A 167 -6.26 10.69 1.43
C TYR A 167 -6.70 11.20 0.06
N PRO A 168 -5.83 11.91 -0.68
CA PRO A 168 -6.12 12.27 -2.06
C PRO A 168 -6.10 11.03 -2.95
N ILE A 169 -6.99 10.99 -3.94
CA ILE A 169 -7.05 9.92 -4.94
C ILE A 169 -6.57 10.49 -6.27
N PRO A 170 -5.39 10.08 -6.78
CA PRO A 170 -4.82 10.63 -8.01
C PRO A 170 -5.45 10.06 -9.29
N VAL A 171 -6.61 9.43 -9.22
CA VAL A 171 -7.25 8.81 -10.38
C VAL A 171 -7.39 9.81 -11.54
N ILE A 172 -6.88 9.42 -12.68
CA ILE A 172 -6.90 10.19 -13.92
C ILE A 172 -8.19 9.94 -14.69
#